data_0160b20bcdf5c9f9c51fa4eee781e2b0
#
_entry.id   0160b20bcdf5c9f9c51fa4eee781e2b0
#
_cell.length_a   1.000
_cell.length_b   1.000
_cell.length_c   1.000
_cell.angle_alpha   90.00
_cell.angle_beta   90.00
_cell.angle_gamma   90.00
#
_symmetry.space_group_name_H-M   'P 1'
#
loop_
_entity.id
_entity.type
_entity.pdbx_description
1 polymer ?
#
loop_
_entity_poly.entity_id
_entity_poly.type
_entity_poly.pdbx_seq_one_letter_code
_entity_poly.pdbx_strand_id
1 'polypeptide(L)'
;MKIVVFNKPYDVLSQFREDSAHLTVSSFIHDPELRIAGRLDLDSEGLMFLTDHGGLNQFITHPSNKKYKTYLVQVDGDITEEALQQLRKGVELADGLTLPCLLYTSPSPRDQRG
;
A
#
# COMPACT_ATOMS: atom_id res chain seq x y z
N MET A 1 -9.77 19.64 -11.23
CA MET A 1 -9.00 18.65 -10.48
C MET A 1 -9.72 17.31 -10.56
N LYS A 2 -9.00 16.28 -11.01
CA LYS A 2 -9.53 14.91 -11.06
C LYS A 2 -8.90 14.09 -9.94
N ILE A 3 -9.71 13.30 -9.28
CA ILE A 3 -9.24 12.33 -8.29
C ILE A 3 -9.88 10.99 -8.65
N VAL A 4 -9.04 9.99 -8.84
CA VAL A 4 -9.49 8.63 -9.13
C VAL A 4 -8.99 7.71 -8.03
N VAL A 5 -9.89 6.90 -7.51
CA VAL A 5 -9.56 5.87 -6.53
C VAL A 5 -9.63 4.53 -7.26
N PHE A 6 -8.50 3.88 -7.35
CA PHE A 6 -8.36 2.61 -8.05
C PHE A 6 -8.14 1.48 -7.05
N ASN A 7 -8.98 0.48 -7.09
CA ASN A 7 -8.76 -0.73 -6.29
C ASN A 7 -7.82 -1.64 -7.06
N LYS A 8 -6.54 -1.52 -6.75
CA LYS A 8 -5.49 -2.25 -7.47
C LYS A 8 -5.59 -3.74 -7.20
N PRO A 9 -5.72 -4.57 -8.25
CA PRO A 9 -5.69 -6.02 -8.07
C PRO A 9 -4.28 -6.53 -7.70
N TYR A 10 -4.27 -7.75 -7.20
CA TYR A 10 -3.03 -8.50 -7.01
C TYR A 10 -2.29 -8.67 -8.35
N ASP A 11 -0.97 -8.66 -8.31
CA ASP A 11 -0.08 -8.90 -9.46
C ASP A 11 -0.17 -7.84 -10.56
N VAL A 12 -0.54 -6.61 -10.16
CA VAL A 12 -0.58 -5.44 -11.04
C VAL A 12 0.46 -4.44 -10.57
N LEU A 13 1.28 -3.96 -11.49
CA LEU A 13 2.30 -2.95 -11.19
C LEU A 13 1.69 -1.56 -11.02
N SER A 14 2.14 -0.84 -9.99
CA SER A 14 1.73 0.54 -9.72
C SER A 14 2.47 1.51 -10.63
N GLN A 15 2.21 1.44 -11.91
CA GLN A 15 2.82 2.29 -12.92
C GLN A 15 1.95 2.34 -14.17
N PHE A 16 2.10 3.40 -14.95
CA PHE A 16 1.45 3.48 -16.26
C PHE A 16 2.30 2.84 -17.38
N ARG A 17 3.60 2.84 -17.21
CA ARG A 17 4.50 2.26 -18.20
C ARG A 17 4.21 0.78 -18.36
N GLU A 18 4.10 0.32 -19.61
CA GLU A 18 3.85 -1.08 -19.92
C GLU A 18 5.01 -1.97 -19.45
N ASP A 19 4.66 -3.19 -19.09
CA ASP A 19 5.61 -4.22 -18.67
C ASP A 19 5.31 -5.51 -19.42
N SER A 20 6.37 -6.28 -19.73
CA SER A 20 6.25 -7.50 -20.52
C SER A 20 5.67 -8.68 -19.74
N ALA A 21 5.79 -8.66 -18.41
CA ALA A 21 5.42 -9.79 -17.55
C ALA A 21 4.15 -9.56 -16.75
N HIS A 22 3.77 -8.29 -16.48
CA HIS A 22 2.66 -7.97 -15.58
C HIS A 22 1.74 -6.93 -16.18
N LEU A 23 0.47 -6.98 -15.79
CA LEU A 23 -0.44 -5.88 -16.03
C LEU A 23 -0.02 -4.66 -15.23
N THR A 24 -0.37 -3.50 -15.72
CA THR A 24 -0.06 -2.21 -15.10
C THR A 24 -1.34 -1.39 -14.94
N VAL A 25 -1.22 -0.23 -14.29
CA VAL A 25 -2.37 0.67 -14.14
C VAL A 25 -2.93 1.07 -15.51
N SER A 26 -2.08 1.18 -16.53
CA SER A 26 -2.52 1.53 -17.89
C SER A 26 -3.40 0.47 -18.53
N SER A 27 -3.41 -0.75 -18.00
CA SER A 27 -4.31 -1.81 -18.45
C SER A 27 -5.77 -1.56 -18.03
N PHE A 28 -5.98 -0.69 -17.06
CA PHE A 28 -7.30 -0.41 -16.47
C PHE A 28 -7.72 1.04 -16.63
N ILE A 29 -6.77 1.98 -16.56
CA ILE A 29 -7.04 3.42 -16.58
C ILE A 29 -6.31 4.04 -17.77
N HIS A 30 -7.04 4.76 -18.61
CA HIS A 30 -6.53 5.30 -19.87
C HIS A 30 -6.56 6.84 -19.91
N ASP A 31 -6.30 7.50 -18.81
CA ASP A 31 -6.27 8.96 -18.75
C ASP A 31 -4.83 9.44 -18.65
N PRO A 32 -4.28 10.10 -19.71
CA PRO A 32 -2.89 10.51 -19.73
C PRO A 32 -2.56 11.66 -18.78
N GLU A 33 -3.55 12.35 -18.26
CA GLU A 33 -3.35 13.46 -17.32
C GLU A 33 -3.14 12.99 -15.90
N LEU A 34 -3.56 11.78 -15.57
CA LEU A 34 -3.46 11.26 -14.21
C LEU A 34 -2.04 10.83 -13.87
N ARG A 35 -1.68 11.06 -12.61
CA ARG A 35 -0.44 10.60 -11.99
C ARG A 35 -0.78 9.82 -10.74
N ILE A 36 0.03 8.83 -10.45
CA ILE A 36 -0.16 7.98 -9.27
C ILE A 36 0.27 8.76 -8.03
N ALA A 37 -0.61 8.81 -7.04
CA ALA A 37 -0.34 9.42 -5.75
C ALA A 37 -0.17 8.31 -4.69
N GLY A 38 1.02 7.76 -4.63
CA GLY A 38 1.35 6.65 -3.74
C GLY A 38 1.18 5.29 -4.41
N ARG A 39 2.23 4.50 -4.35
CA ARG A 39 2.29 3.20 -4.99
C ARG A 39 2.02 2.10 -4.00
N LEU A 40 1.44 1.01 -4.49
CA LEU A 40 1.36 -0.26 -3.77
C LEU A 40 2.33 -1.25 -4.40
N ASP A 41 2.79 -2.21 -3.61
CA ASP A 41 3.64 -3.27 -4.12
C ASP A 41 2.88 -4.16 -5.11
N LEU A 42 3.62 -4.90 -5.93
CA LEU A 42 3.05 -5.80 -6.93
C LEU A 42 2.07 -6.80 -6.29
N ASP A 43 2.44 -7.34 -5.15
CA ASP A 43 1.68 -8.35 -4.44
C ASP A 43 0.69 -7.77 -3.42
N SER A 44 0.49 -6.45 -3.42
CA SER A 44 -0.50 -5.80 -2.57
C SER A 44 -1.76 -5.47 -3.36
N GLU A 45 -2.90 -5.70 -2.76
CA GLU A 45 -4.19 -5.27 -3.25
C GLU A 45 -4.66 -4.06 -2.45
N GLY A 46 -5.47 -3.21 -3.05
CA GLY A 46 -6.10 -2.14 -2.30
C GLY A 46 -6.19 -0.83 -3.04
N LEU A 47 -6.53 0.20 -2.30
CA LEU A 47 -6.83 1.51 -2.87
C LEU A 47 -5.55 2.26 -3.20
N MET A 48 -5.52 2.78 -4.42
CA MET A 48 -4.54 3.72 -4.91
C MET A 48 -5.23 5.00 -5.32
N PHE A 49 -4.59 6.12 -5.08
CA PHE A 49 -5.09 7.41 -5.55
C PHE A 49 -4.33 7.86 -6.78
N LEU A 50 -5.07 8.41 -7.74
CA LEU A 50 -4.50 9.04 -8.93
C LEU A 50 -5.11 10.42 -9.05
N THR A 51 -4.33 11.39 -9.46
CA THR A 51 -4.82 12.75 -9.63
C THR A 51 -4.03 13.47 -10.72
N ASP A 52 -4.66 14.46 -11.34
CA ASP A 52 -3.99 15.37 -12.26
C ASP A 52 -3.42 16.61 -11.54
N HIS A 53 -3.66 16.74 -10.25
CA HIS A 53 -3.28 17.91 -9.46
C HIS A 53 -1.96 17.68 -8.74
N GLY A 54 -0.90 18.37 -9.17
CA GLY A 54 0.45 18.17 -8.63
C GLY A 54 0.58 18.48 -7.14
N GLY A 55 -0.10 19.53 -6.67
CA GLY A 55 -0.08 19.90 -5.26
C GLY A 55 -0.71 18.84 -4.36
N LEU A 56 -1.83 18.27 -4.79
CA LEU A 56 -2.48 17.19 -4.05
C LEU A 56 -1.61 15.93 -4.04
N ASN A 57 -1.03 15.59 -5.19
CA ASN A 57 -0.14 14.44 -5.30
C ASN A 57 1.03 14.58 -4.32
N GLN A 58 1.67 15.75 -4.31
CA GLN A 58 2.78 16.01 -3.40
C GLN A 58 2.35 15.94 -1.94
N PHE A 59 1.17 16.46 -1.61
CA PHE A 59 0.64 16.39 -0.26
C PHE A 59 0.45 14.94 0.21
N ILE A 60 -0.06 14.07 -0.67
CA ILE A 60 -0.30 12.67 -0.33
C ILE A 60 1.00 11.89 -0.22
N THR A 61 1.97 12.15 -1.12
CA THR A 61 3.15 11.30 -1.26
C THR A 61 4.36 11.77 -0.48
N HIS A 62 4.42 13.05 -0.11
CA HIS A 62 5.61 13.58 0.54
C HIS A 62 5.77 13.03 1.96
N PRO A 63 6.94 12.47 2.32
CA PRO A 63 7.14 11.83 3.62
C PRO A 63 6.90 12.74 4.82
N SER A 64 7.19 14.05 4.69
CA SER A 64 7.01 15.00 5.78
C SER A 64 5.56 15.21 6.19
N ASN A 65 4.59 14.85 5.35
CA ASN A 65 3.18 14.98 5.65
C ASN A 65 2.62 13.82 6.48
N LYS A 66 3.44 12.83 6.80
CA LYS A 66 3.15 11.75 7.74
C LYS A 66 1.78 11.10 7.54
N LYS A 67 1.48 10.68 6.31
CA LYS A 67 0.23 9.96 6.03
C LYS A 67 0.38 8.51 6.43
N TYR A 68 -0.53 8.05 7.27
CA TYR A 68 -0.56 6.64 7.64
C TYR A 68 -1.18 5.81 6.53
N LYS A 69 -0.57 4.67 6.27
CA LYS A 69 -1.11 3.66 5.36
C LYS A 69 -1.43 2.43 6.17
N THR A 70 -2.61 1.89 5.96
CA THR A 70 -3.06 0.69 6.67
C THR A 70 -3.03 -0.49 5.72
N TYR A 71 -2.36 -1.54 6.14
CA TYR A 71 -2.28 -2.78 5.39
C TYR A 71 -2.87 -3.92 6.21
N LEU A 72 -3.68 -4.74 5.56
CA LEU A 72 -4.10 -6.02 6.11
C LEU A 72 -3.13 -7.08 5.58
N VAL A 73 -2.38 -7.70 6.48
CA VAL A 73 -1.37 -8.68 6.11
C VAL A 73 -1.75 -10.02 6.71
N GLN A 74 -1.80 -11.04 5.85
CA GLN A 74 -2.00 -12.41 6.28
C GLN A 74 -0.63 -13.09 6.34
N VAL A 75 -0.34 -13.72 7.47
CA VAL A 75 0.92 -14.43 7.67
C VAL A 75 0.65 -15.92 7.84
N ASP A 76 1.65 -16.74 7.52
CA ASP A 76 1.60 -18.17 7.76
C ASP A 76 1.81 -18.45 9.26
N GLY A 77 0.95 -19.28 9.81
CA GLY A 77 1.00 -19.63 11.23
C GLY A 77 0.49 -18.51 12.14
N ASP A 78 0.72 -18.68 13.42
CA ASP A 78 0.32 -17.71 14.43
C ASP A 78 1.45 -16.75 14.74
N ILE A 79 1.17 -15.46 14.67
CA ILE A 79 2.15 -14.45 15.07
C ILE A 79 2.17 -14.33 16.60
N THR A 80 3.37 -14.31 17.16
CA THR A 80 3.52 -14.21 18.62
C THR A 80 3.39 -12.75 19.07
N GLU A 81 2.96 -12.56 20.33
CA GLU A 81 2.90 -11.22 20.91
C GLU A 81 4.27 -10.56 20.96
N GLU A 82 5.31 -11.34 21.21
CA GLU A 82 6.68 -10.81 21.22
C GLU A 82 7.08 -10.25 19.87
N ALA A 83 6.78 -10.97 18.79
CA ALA A 83 7.05 -10.49 17.44
C ALA A 83 6.26 -9.21 17.12
N LEU A 84 4.99 -9.13 17.55
CA LEU A 84 4.17 -7.94 17.38
C LEU A 84 4.76 -6.74 18.12
N GLN A 85 5.26 -6.93 19.34
CA GLN A 85 5.88 -5.87 20.11
C GLN A 85 7.15 -5.36 19.43
N GLN A 86 7.97 -6.26 18.88
CA GLN A 86 9.17 -5.86 18.16
C GLN A 86 8.81 -5.04 16.92
N LEU A 87 7.81 -5.45 16.17
CA LEU A 87 7.36 -4.70 14.98
C LEU A 87 6.82 -3.32 15.35
N ARG A 88 6.11 -3.20 16.48
CA ARG A 88 5.60 -1.90 16.95
C ARG A 88 6.72 -0.94 17.32
N LYS A 89 7.81 -1.45 17.85
CA LYS A 89 8.96 -0.63 18.26
C LYS A 89 9.91 -0.31 17.11
N GLY A 90 9.85 -1.07 16.04
CA GLY A 90 10.80 -1.01 14.94
C GLY A 90 11.80 -2.15 15.02
N VAL A 91 12.18 -2.64 13.85
CA VAL A 91 13.08 -3.79 13.71
C VAL A 91 14.33 -3.36 12.99
N GLU A 92 15.49 -3.83 13.47
CA GLU A 92 16.76 -3.57 12.82
C GLU A 92 16.89 -4.46 11.59
N LEU A 93 17.10 -3.83 10.45
CA LEU A 93 17.32 -4.49 9.17
C LEU A 93 18.71 -4.17 8.66
N ALA A 94 19.13 -4.82 7.60
CA ALA A 94 20.43 -4.55 6.97
C ALA A 94 20.60 -3.07 6.58
N ASP A 95 19.51 -2.41 6.22
CA ASP A 95 19.48 -1.00 5.80
C ASP A 95 19.27 -0.02 6.96
N GLY A 96 19.10 -0.50 8.17
CA GLY A 96 18.86 0.32 9.35
C GLY A 96 17.63 -0.10 10.14
N LEU A 97 17.26 0.71 11.11
CA LEU A 97 16.11 0.44 11.97
C LEU A 97 14.83 0.90 11.27
N THR A 98 13.81 0.05 11.27
CA THR A 98 12.50 0.44 10.76
C THR A 98 11.85 1.43 11.71
N LEU A 99 10.98 2.28 11.17
CA LEU A 99 10.18 3.16 12.01
C LEU A 99 9.17 2.34 12.81
N PRO A 100 8.83 2.80 14.02
CA PRO A 100 7.73 2.19 14.76
C PRO A 100 6.44 2.23 13.95
N CYS A 101 5.62 1.20 14.04
CA CYS A 101 4.33 1.17 13.37
C CYS A 101 3.22 0.78 14.32
N LEU A 102 2.00 1.19 13.98
CA LEU A 102 0.82 0.77 14.69
C LEU A 102 0.38 -0.59 14.17
N LEU A 103 0.24 -1.54 15.07
CA LEU A 103 -0.19 -2.89 14.71
C LEU A 103 -1.44 -3.26 15.48
N TYR A 104 -2.41 -3.77 14.73
CA TYR A 104 -3.64 -4.31 15.27
C TYR A 104 -3.78 -5.75 14.83
N THR A 105 -4.29 -6.60 15.68
CA THR A 105 -4.71 -7.93 15.28
C THR A 105 -6.20 -7.90 15.00
N SER A 106 -6.60 -8.52 13.91
CA SER A 106 -8.02 -8.67 13.61
C SER A 106 -8.40 -10.13 13.64
N PRO A 107 -9.68 -10.45 13.90
CA PRO A 107 -10.16 -11.82 13.79
C PRO A 107 -9.93 -12.34 12.38
N SER A 108 -9.68 -13.66 12.28
CA SER A 108 -9.60 -14.26 10.96
C SER A 108 -10.95 -14.16 10.26
N PRO A 109 -11.02 -14.24 8.92
CA PRO A 109 -12.30 -14.24 8.21
C PRO A 109 -13.26 -15.32 8.68
N ARG A 110 -12.75 -16.43 9.18
CA ARG A 110 -13.59 -17.51 9.74
C ARG A 110 -14.28 -17.09 11.03
N ASP A 111 -13.57 -16.31 11.86
CA ASP A 111 -14.13 -15.84 13.13
C ASP A 111 -15.20 -14.78 12.91
N GLN A 112 -15.14 -14.06 11.80
CA GLN A 112 -16.11 -13.03 11.45
C GLN A 112 -17.41 -13.58 10.90
N ARG A 113 -17.47 -14.87 10.62
CA ARG A 113 -18.66 -15.55 10.10
C ARG A 113 -19.54 -16.11 11.21
N GLY A 114 -19.52 -15.52 12.33
CA GLY A 114 -20.29 -15.93 13.49
C GLY A 114 -21.75 -16.22 13.22
#